data_56afafd68541bf60cf9ef7f11d6cf66f
#
_entry.id   56afafd68541bf60cf9ef7f11d6cf66f
#
_cell.length_a   1.000
_cell.length_b   1.000
_cell.length_c   1.000
_cell.angle_alpha   90.00
_cell.angle_beta   90.00
_cell.angle_gamma   90.00
#
_symmetry.space_group_name_H-M   'P 1'
#
loop_
_entity.id
_entity.type
_entity.pdbx_description
1 polymer ?
#
loop_
_entity_poly.entity_id
_entity_poly.type
_entity_poly.pdbx_seq_one_letter_code
_entity_poly.pdbx_strand_id
1 'polypeptide(L)'
;MEIKNITVAGGGVLGSQIALQSAYKGFSVTMWLRSEGSIERAKPKLERLRTIYKQTLEAMKTDPAAYCRGLITLTTDLQEAFGDTDLVIEAIAEIIDEKDAFYSSIRDILPQQTILCTNSSTLLPSAMMGFTGREDRFLALHFANNIWKNNTAEVMGTPKTSEESYEAVVEFARAIGMIALELK
;
A
#
# COMPACT_ATOMS: atom_id res chain seq x y z
N MET A 1 8.33 14.05 -5.96
CA MET A 1 7.40 13.31 -6.88
C MET A 1 5.98 13.37 -6.31
N GLU A 2 4.93 13.58 -7.14
CA GLU A 2 3.53 13.56 -6.68
C GLU A 2 2.96 12.13 -6.81
N ILE A 3 2.50 11.55 -5.70
CA ILE A 3 1.86 10.22 -5.67
C ILE A 3 0.35 10.42 -5.81
N LYS A 4 -0.29 9.77 -6.78
CA LYS A 4 -1.74 9.80 -7.05
C LYS A 4 -2.34 8.41 -7.16
N ASN A 5 -1.67 7.53 -7.91
CA ASN A 5 -2.11 6.17 -8.19
C ASN A 5 -1.35 5.20 -7.30
N ILE A 6 -2.08 4.43 -6.50
CA ILE A 6 -1.51 3.51 -5.53
C ILE A 6 -1.98 2.11 -5.83
N THR A 7 -1.05 1.17 -5.85
CA THR A 7 -1.39 -0.25 -5.91
C THR A 7 -1.03 -0.93 -4.59
N VAL A 8 -2.01 -1.57 -3.98
CA VAL A 8 -1.80 -2.43 -2.81
C VAL A 8 -1.80 -3.88 -3.25
N ALA A 9 -0.67 -4.55 -3.09
CA ALA A 9 -0.54 -5.97 -3.40
C ALA A 9 -0.91 -6.82 -2.18
N GLY A 10 -2.06 -7.47 -2.23
CA GLY A 10 -2.55 -8.34 -1.17
C GLY A 10 -3.82 -7.85 -0.48
N GLY A 11 -4.80 -8.77 -0.31
CA GLY A 11 -6.10 -8.53 0.32
C GLY A 11 -6.20 -9.10 1.74
N GLY A 12 -5.07 -9.13 2.46
CA GLY A 12 -5.01 -9.49 3.86
C GLY A 12 -5.66 -8.44 4.77
N VAL A 13 -5.46 -8.58 6.08
CA VAL A 13 -6.00 -7.64 7.08
C VAL A 13 -5.45 -6.24 6.83
N LEU A 14 -4.13 -6.08 6.81
CA LEU A 14 -3.49 -4.77 6.62
C LEU A 14 -3.66 -4.25 5.18
N GLY A 15 -3.46 -5.07 4.16
CA GLY A 15 -3.64 -4.64 2.77
C GLY A 15 -5.02 -4.02 2.51
N SER A 16 -6.08 -4.64 3.04
CA SER A 16 -7.44 -4.08 2.95
C SER A 16 -7.60 -2.74 3.70
N GLN A 17 -6.95 -2.60 4.85
CA GLN A 17 -6.99 -1.35 5.64
C GLN A 17 -6.21 -0.23 4.96
N ILE A 18 -5.01 -0.53 4.45
CA ILE A 18 -4.16 0.43 3.71
C ILE A 18 -4.90 0.94 2.47
N ALA A 19 -5.47 0.01 1.69
CA ALA A 19 -6.22 0.37 0.49
C ALA A 19 -7.40 1.28 0.79
N LEU A 20 -8.22 0.93 1.80
CA LEU A 20 -9.37 1.76 2.17
C LEU A 20 -8.95 3.12 2.74
N GLN A 21 -7.93 3.17 3.58
CA GLN A 21 -7.43 4.44 4.15
C GLN A 21 -6.93 5.38 3.05
N SER A 22 -6.16 4.85 2.09
CA SER A 22 -5.64 5.63 0.97
C SER A 22 -6.77 6.16 0.08
N ALA A 23 -7.73 5.31 -0.28
CA ALA A 23 -8.90 5.71 -1.07
C ALA A 23 -9.78 6.73 -0.32
N TYR A 24 -10.00 6.55 0.99
CA TYR A 24 -10.72 7.50 1.83
C TYR A 24 -10.05 8.88 1.84
N LYS A 25 -8.73 8.95 1.74
CA LYS A 25 -7.96 10.19 1.69
C LYS A 25 -7.84 10.78 0.28
N GLY A 26 -8.47 10.16 -0.72
CA GLY A 26 -8.62 10.72 -2.06
C GLY A 26 -7.64 10.21 -3.11
N PHE A 27 -6.85 9.20 -2.78
CA PHE A 27 -5.96 8.54 -3.74
C PHE A 27 -6.75 7.59 -4.65
N SER A 28 -6.30 7.42 -5.88
CA SER A 28 -6.73 6.35 -6.77
C SER A 28 -6.08 5.04 -6.31
N VAL A 29 -6.89 4.03 -5.98
CA VAL A 29 -6.37 2.80 -5.40
C VAL A 29 -6.77 1.57 -6.20
N THR A 30 -5.78 0.77 -6.56
CA THR A 30 -5.97 -0.58 -7.10
C THR A 30 -5.45 -1.60 -6.10
N MET A 31 -6.20 -2.66 -5.86
CA MET A 31 -5.72 -3.82 -5.12
C MET A 31 -5.46 -4.96 -6.07
N TRP A 32 -4.20 -5.37 -6.16
CA TRP A 32 -3.85 -6.58 -6.87
C TRP A 32 -4.00 -7.80 -5.96
N LEU A 33 -4.65 -8.83 -6.48
CA LEU A 33 -4.95 -10.07 -5.78
C LEU A 33 -4.60 -11.26 -6.68
N ARG A 34 -3.87 -12.23 -6.15
CA ARG A 34 -3.30 -13.33 -6.94
C ARG A 34 -4.32 -14.27 -7.61
N SER A 35 -5.61 -14.16 -7.30
CA SER A 35 -6.67 -15.00 -7.89
C SER A 35 -8.05 -14.41 -7.65
N GLU A 36 -9.03 -14.81 -8.48
CA GLU A 36 -10.44 -14.47 -8.29
C GLU A 36 -10.97 -14.87 -6.91
N GLY A 37 -10.59 -16.04 -6.42
CA GLY A 37 -10.94 -16.45 -5.06
C GLY A 37 -10.39 -15.53 -3.97
N SER A 38 -9.27 -14.83 -4.23
CA SER A 38 -8.75 -13.81 -3.31
C SER A 38 -9.54 -12.50 -3.40
N ILE A 39 -10.06 -12.15 -4.59
CA ILE A 39 -10.99 -11.03 -4.77
C ILE A 39 -12.26 -11.28 -3.95
N GLU A 40 -12.87 -12.45 -4.09
CA GLU A 40 -14.10 -12.80 -3.36
C GLU A 40 -13.89 -12.76 -1.83
N ARG A 41 -12.70 -13.11 -1.33
CA ARG A 41 -12.37 -13.00 0.09
C ARG A 41 -12.07 -11.56 0.55
N ALA A 42 -11.61 -10.69 -0.34
CA ALA A 42 -11.31 -9.29 -0.01
C ALA A 42 -12.57 -8.43 0.06
N LYS A 43 -13.57 -8.65 -0.81
CA LYS A 43 -14.83 -7.89 -0.86
C LYS A 43 -15.51 -7.75 0.51
N PRO A 44 -15.83 -8.83 1.25
CA PRO A 44 -16.50 -8.71 2.56
C PRO A 44 -15.65 -8.01 3.61
N LYS A 45 -14.31 -8.09 3.53
CA LYS A 45 -13.41 -7.35 4.42
C LYS A 45 -13.51 -5.85 4.18
N LEU A 46 -13.49 -5.43 2.92
CA LEU A 46 -13.63 -4.03 2.54
C LEU A 46 -14.99 -3.47 2.97
N GLU A 47 -16.09 -4.22 2.78
CA GLU A 47 -17.42 -3.79 3.22
C GLU A 47 -17.51 -3.66 4.75
N ARG A 48 -16.93 -4.60 5.49
CA ARG A 48 -16.83 -4.48 6.95
C ARG A 48 -16.03 -3.25 7.37
N LEU A 49 -14.91 -2.97 6.73
CA LEU A 49 -14.10 -1.80 7.01
C LEU A 49 -14.85 -0.51 6.67
N ARG A 50 -15.55 -0.42 5.55
CA ARG A 50 -16.41 0.73 5.20
C ARG A 50 -17.46 0.99 6.28
N THR A 51 -18.07 -0.07 6.81
CA THR A 51 -19.02 0.05 7.92
C THR A 51 -18.39 0.63 9.17
N ILE A 52 -17.18 0.16 9.53
CA ILE A 52 -16.42 0.68 10.67
C ILE A 52 -16.09 2.15 10.48
N TYR A 53 -15.59 2.54 9.30
CA TYR A 53 -15.26 3.93 8.98
C TYR A 53 -16.49 4.84 9.07
N LYS A 54 -17.63 4.39 8.52
CA LYS A 54 -18.90 5.13 8.59
C LYS A 54 -19.39 5.34 10.02
N GLN A 55 -19.15 4.38 10.91
CA GLN A 55 -19.54 4.47 12.31
C GLN A 55 -18.55 5.28 13.18
N THR A 56 -17.28 5.24 12.83
CA THR A 56 -16.19 5.76 13.69
C THR A 56 -15.75 7.16 13.30
N LEU A 57 -15.73 7.49 12.00
CA LEU A 57 -15.22 8.76 11.51
C LEU A 57 -16.36 9.75 11.27
N GLU A 58 -16.37 10.85 11.99
CA GLU A 58 -17.39 11.91 11.87
C GLU A 58 -17.50 12.46 10.44
N ALA A 59 -16.36 12.63 9.74
CA ALA A 59 -16.34 13.09 8.36
C ALA A 59 -17.14 12.17 7.40
N MET A 60 -17.15 10.85 7.64
CA MET A 60 -17.95 9.92 6.83
C MET A 60 -19.44 9.94 7.17
N LYS A 61 -19.83 10.45 8.33
CA LYS A 61 -21.24 10.63 8.71
C LYS A 61 -21.84 11.87 8.06
N THR A 62 -21.05 12.90 7.84
CA THR A 62 -21.49 14.22 7.39
C THR A 62 -21.24 14.48 5.90
N ASP A 63 -20.28 13.79 5.28
CA ASP A 63 -19.92 13.94 3.87
C ASP A 63 -20.16 12.64 3.10
N PRO A 64 -21.28 12.51 2.36
CA PRO A 64 -21.52 11.35 1.50
C PRO A 64 -20.46 11.15 0.41
N ALA A 65 -19.78 12.22 -0.03
CA ALA A 65 -18.70 12.14 -1.01
C ALA A 65 -17.45 11.45 -0.43
N ALA A 66 -17.25 11.51 0.89
CA ALA A 66 -16.19 10.76 1.57
C ALA A 66 -16.37 9.25 1.42
N TYR A 67 -17.62 8.76 1.35
CA TYR A 67 -17.91 7.34 1.10
C TYR A 67 -17.53 6.92 -0.33
N CYS A 68 -17.80 7.78 -1.31
CA CYS A 68 -17.45 7.51 -2.72
C CYS A 68 -15.93 7.50 -2.96
N ARG A 69 -15.16 8.26 -2.20
CA ARG A 69 -13.68 8.24 -2.25
C ARG A 69 -13.10 6.87 -1.89
N GLY A 70 -13.83 6.05 -1.15
CA GLY A 70 -13.44 4.69 -0.80
C GLY A 70 -13.60 3.65 -1.92
N LEU A 71 -13.76 4.04 -3.19
CA LEU A 71 -13.80 3.11 -4.31
C LEU A 71 -12.41 2.57 -4.59
N ILE A 72 -12.33 1.25 -4.64
CA ILE A 72 -11.10 0.51 -4.85
C ILE A 72 -11.33 -0.44 -6.01
N THR A 73 -10.46 -0.38 -7.02
CA THR A 73 -10.43 -1.37 -8.10
C THR A 73 -9.80 -2.66 -7.60
N LEU A 74 -10.43 -3.79 -7.87
CA LEU A 74 -9.88 -5.11 -7.53
C LEU A 74 -9.56 -5.85 -8.83
N THR A 75 -8.34 -6.32 -8.98
CA THR A 75 -7.91 -7.03 -10.19
C THR A 75 -6.90 -8.14 -9.89
N THR A 76 -6.84 -9.13 -10.76
CA THR A 76 -5.80 -10.15 -10.80
C THR A 76 -4.78 -9.91 -11.91
N ASP A 77 -5.07 -8.97 -12.79
CA ASP A 77 -4.20 -8.62 -13.92
C ASP A 77 -3.03 -7.74 -13.45
N LEU A 78 -1.83 -8.15 -13.80
CA LEU A 78 -0.60 -7.43 -13.40
C LEU A 78 -0.45 -6.11 -14.16
N GLN A 79 -0.75 -6.08 -15.45
CA GLN A 79 -0.60 -4.88 -16.25
C GLN A 79 -1.60 -3.80 -15.82
N GLU A 80 -2.84 -4.19 -15.56
CA GLU A 80 -3.88 -3.28 -15.04
C GLU A 80 -3.51 -2.72 -13.66
N ALA A 81 -2.94 -3.58 -12.79
CA ALA A 81 -2.62 -3.18 -11.43
C ALA A 81 -1.36 -2.30 -11.32
N PHE A 82 -0.34 -2.59 -12.13
CA PHE A 82 1.00 -2.04 -11.91
C PHE A 82 1.50 -1.14 -13.04
N GLY A 83 0.84 -1.13 -14.21
CA GLY A 83 1.31 -0.41 -15.41
C GLY A 83 1.22 1.12 -15.32
N ASP A 84 0.42 1.67 -14.40
CA ASP A 84 0.25 3.13 -14.18
C ASP A 84 0.15 3.44 -12.68
N THR A 85 1.12 2.96 -11.90
CA THR A 85 1.13 3.19 -10.45
C THR A 85 2.33 4.04 -10.03
N ASP A 86 2.12 4.99 -9.14
CA ASP A 86 3.19 5.82 -8.55
C ASP A 86 3.82 5.15 -7.34
N LEU A 87 3.00 4.45 -6.54
CA LEU A 87 3.41 3.78 -5.31
C LEU A 87 2.80 2.38 -5.23
N VAL A 88 3.64 1.39 -5.01
CA VAL A 88 3.21 0.02 -4.67
C VAL A 88 3.45 -0.22 -3.19
N ILE A 89 2.43 -0.72 -2.48
CA ILE A 89 2.56 -1.18 -1.10
C ILE A 89 2.32 -2.70 -1.08
N GLU A 90 3.39 -3.46 -0.87
CA GLU A 90 3.32 -4.90 -0.79
C GLU A 90 2.89 -5.33 0.62
N ALA A 91 1.79 -6.06 0.69
CA ALA A 91 1.18 -6.62 1.89
C ALA A 91 0.75 -8.09 1.68
N ILE A 92 1.62 -8.86 0.99
CA ILE A 92 1.44 -10.30 0.76
C ILE A 92 1.95 -11.11 1.95
N ALA A 93 2.02 -12.46 1.81
CA ALA A 93 2.50 -13.34 2.87
C ALA A 93 3.94 -13.01 3.29
N GLU A 94 4.23 -13.20 4.59
CA GLU A 94 5.54 -12.93 5.19
C GLU A 94 6.53 -14.08 4.92
N ILE A 95 6.73 -14.38 3.62
CA ILE A 95 7.59 -15.46 3.11
C ILE A 95 8.51 -14.85 2.06
N ILE A 96 9.82 -14.92 2.30
CA ILE A 96 10.84 -14.26 1.48
C ILE A 96 10.79 -14.69 0.00
N ASP A 97 10.61 -15.98 -0.25
CA ASP A 97 10.56 -16.53 -1.61
C ASP A 97 9.30 -16.08 -2.37
N GLU A 98 8.16 -15.93 -1.67
CA GLU A 98 6.93 -15.38 -2.28
C GLU A 98 7.09 -13.91 -2.62
N LYS A 99 7.81 -13.15 -1.79
CA LYS A 99 8.11 -11.73 -2.05
C LYS A 99 9.08 -11.57 -3.22
N ASP A 100 10.15 -12.40 -3.29
CA ASP A 100 11.05 -12.38 -4.44
C ASP A 100 10.32 -12.71 -5.75
N ALA A 101 9.52 -13.76 -5.76
CA ALA A 101 8.73 -14.14 -6.93
C ALA A 101 7.75 -13.00 -7.34
N PHE A 102 7.11 -12.36 -6.37
CA PHE A 102 6.22 -11.22 -6.60
C PHE A 102 6.98 -10.03 -7.21
N TYR A 103 8.06 -9.57 -6.60
CA TYR A 103 8.83 -8.44 -7.11
C TYR A 103 9.39 -8.73 -8.51
N SER A 104 9.88 -9.93 -8.74
CA SER A 104 10.36 -10.37 -10.05
C SER A 104 9.26 -10.34 -11.12
N SER A 105 8.01 -10.63 -10.76
CA SER A 105 6.88 -10.62 -11.70
C SER A 105 6.42 -9.24 -12.13
N ILE A 106 6.67 -8.21 -11.34
CA ILE A 106 6.18 -6.85 -11.60
C ILE A 106 7.26 -5.86 -12.04
N ARG A 107 8.53 -6.13 -11.80
CA ARG A 107 9.63 -5.17 -12.01
C ARG A 107 9.69 -4.58 -13.42
N ASP A 108 9.37 -5.38 -14.44
CA ASP A 108 9.42 -4.97 -15.84
C ASP A 108 8.11 -4.29 -16.31
N ILE A 109 7.04 -4.38 -15.51
CA ILE A 109 5.74 -3.75 -15.74
C ILE A 109 5.69 -2.34 -15.14
N LEU A 110 6.34 -2.16 -13.99
CA LEU A 110 6.29 -0.91 -13.24
C LEU A 110 6.92 0.26 -14.01
N PRO A 111 6.26 1.44 -14.05
CA PRO A 111 6.88 2.67 -14.51
C PRO A 111 8.22 2.95 -13.79
N GLN A 112 9.14 3.59 -14.47
CA GLN A 112 10.49 3.82 -13.95
C GLN A 112 10.50 4.63 -12.64
N GLN A 113 9.55 5.55 -12.50
CA GLN A 113 9.44 6.43 -11.32
C GLN A 113 8.74 5.77 -10.12
N THR A 114 8.08 4.62 -10.29
CA THR A 114 7.30 3.98 -9.22
C THR A 114 8.14 3.63 -8.01
N ILE A 115 7.69 4.02 -6.84
CA ILE A 115 8.27 3.62 -5.55
C ILE A 115 7.62 2.31 -5.09
N LEU A 116 8.43 1.41 -4.55
CA LEU A 116 8.02 0.12 -4.02
C LEU A 116 8.20 0.11 -2.50
N CYS A 117 7.13 -0.17 -1.76
CA CYS A 117 7.18 -0.32 -0.32
C CYS A 117 6.78 -1.73 0.11
N THR A 118 7.50 -2.28 1.08
CA THR A 118 7.04 -3.47 1.80
C THR A 118 6.37 -3.10 3.12
N ASN A 119 5.25 -3.76 3.44
CA ASN A 119 4.61 -3.65 4.76
C ASN A 119 5.06 -4.76 5.72
N SER A 120 6.19 -5.41 5.44
CA SER A 120 6.76 -6.44 6.30
C SER A 120 7.05 -5.91 7.69
N SER A 121 6.72 -6.70 8.73
CA SER A 121 7.02 -6.40 10.12
C SER A 121 8.30 -7.08 10.65
N THR A 122 8.76 -8.12 9.97
CA THR A 122 9.85 -8.98 10.47
C THR A 122 11.00 -9.13 9.48
N LEU A 123 10.74 -8.98 8.19
CA LEU A 123 11.77 -9.07 7.16
C LEU A 123 12.39 -7.69 6.92
N LEU A 124 13.70 -7.61 7.01
CA LEU A 124 14.42 -6.36 6.77
C LEU A 124 14.30 -5.94 5.29
N PRO A 125 13.98 -4.68 5.01
CA PRO A 125 13.90 -4.21 3.63
C PRO A 125 15.23 -4.37 2.89
N SER A 126 16.37 -4.23 3.56
CA SER A 126 17.71 -4.45 2.99
C SER A 126 17.93 -5.87 2.48
N ALA A 127 17.25 -6.89 3.03
CA ALA A 127 17.33 -8.26 2.55
C ALA A 127 16.51 -8.50 1.27
N MET A 128 15.57 -7.62 0.95
CA MET A 128 14.65 -7.75 -0.18
C MET A 128 14.92 -6.76 -1.32
N MET A 129 15.69 -5.70 -1.07
CA MET A 129 15.92 -4.63 -2.07
C MET A 129 16.45 -5.16 -3.41
N GLY A 130 17.33 -6.17 -3.38
CA GLY A 130 17.91 -6.76 -4.60
C GLY A 130 16.91 -7.48 -5.50
N PHE A 131 15.74 -7.89 -4.97
CA PHE A 131 14.68 -8.56 -5.74
C PHE A 131 13.91 -7.59 -6.64
N THR A 132 13.92 -6.31 -6.28
CA THR A 132 13.03 -5.30 -6.86
C THR A 132 13.50 -4.73 -8.18
N GLY A 133 14.82 -4.79 -8.46
CA GLY A 133 15.42 -4.13 -9.62
C GLY A 133 15.40 -2.59 -9.57
N ARG A 134 15.04 -2.01 -8.41
CA ARG A 134 14.96 -0.56 -8.17
C ARG A 134 15.29 -0.21 -6.72
N GLU A 135 16.49 -0.53 -6.31
CA GLU A 135 16.92 -0.44 -4.92
C GLU A 135 16.87 0.98 -4.35
N ASP A 136 17.04 2.00 -5.20
CA ASP A 136 16.93 3.42 -4.86
C ASP A 136 15.48 3.88 -4.62
N ARG A 137 14.50 3.11 -5.06
CA ARG A 137 13.07 3.35 -4.94
C ARG A 137 12.35 2.28 -4.11
N PHE A 138 13.09 1.60 -3.24
CA PHE A 138 12.56 0.57 -2.36
C PHE A 138 12.83 0.88 -0.89
N LEU A 139 11.78 0.73 -0.05
CA LEU A 139 11.86 0.94 1.40
C LEU A 139 10.73 0.20 2.11
N ALA A 140 10.76 0.19 3.44
CA ALA A 140 9.62 -0.29 4.23
C ALA A 140 8.65 0.85 4.54
N LEU A 141 7.35 0.53 4.47
CA LEU A 141 6.24 1.35 4.97
C LEU A 141 5.32 0.43 5.78
N HIS A 142 5.62 0.29 7.06
CA HIS A 142 4.95 -0.63 7.96
C HIS A 142 3.87 0.08 8.78
N PHE A 143 2.66 -0.46 8.77
CA PHE A 143 1.50 0.09 9.45
C PHE A 143 1.12 -0.70 10.68
N ALA A 144 0.71 0.00 11.74
CA ALA A 144 0.04 -0.62 12.86
C ALA A 144 -1.36 -1.11 12.47
N ASN A 145 -1.79 -2.25 13.01
CA ASN A 145 -3.14 -2.77 12.73
C ASN A 145 -4.22 -1.81 13.28
N ASN A 146 -5.40 -1.79 12.65
CA ASN A 146 -6.49 -0.83 12.89
C ASN A 146 -6.05 0.62 12.63
N ILE A 147 -5.54 0.87 11.43
CA ILE A 147 -4.86 2.11 11.03
C ILE A 147 -5.72 3.37 11.20
N TRP A 148 -7.05 3.27 11.18
CA TRP A 148 -7.97 4.38 11.48
C TRP A 148 -7.97 4.80 12.97
N LYS A 149 -7.40 3.98 13.83
CA LYS A 149 -7.23 4.20 15.28
C LYS A 149 -5.76 4.39 15.66
N ASN A 150 -4.94 3.46 15.20
CA ASN A 150 -3.50 3.40 15.46
C ASN A 150 -2.79 4.02 14.26
N ASN A 151 -2.93 5.32 14.12
CA ASN A 151 -2.50 6.07 12.94
C ASN A 151 -0.98 6.28 12.88
N THR A 152 -0.20 5.22 13.05
CA THR A 152 1.25 5.22 12.92
C THR A 152 1.69 4.44 11.68
N ALA A 153 2.70 4.95 10.99
CA ALA A 153 3.39 4.30 9.89
C ALA A 153 4.90 4.45 10.07
N GLU A 154 5.60 3.34 10.15
CA GLU A 154 7.06 3.31 10.23
C GLU A 154 7.63 3.35 8.82
N VAL A 155 8.45 4.35 8.52
CA VAL A 155 9.16 4.51 7.24
C VAL A 155 10.62 4.19 7.48
N MET A 156 11.12 3.11 6.87
CA MET A 156 12.48 2.64 7.02
C MET A 156 13.14 2.46 5.67
N GLY A 157 14.18 3.26 5.41
CA GLY A 157 15.00 3.15 4.21
C GLY A 157 15.93 1.93 4.23
N THR A 158 16.53 1.66 3.08
CA THR A 158 17.70 0.78 2.94
C THR A 158 18.94 1.64 2.71
N PRO A 159 20.17 1.10 2.77
CA PRO A 159 21.36 1.86 2.43
C PRO A 159 21.41 2.43 1.00
N LYS A 160 20.50 1.97 0.13
CA LYS A 160 20.40 2.42 -1.27
C LYS A 160 19.16 3.26 -1.56
N THR A 161 18.20 3.33 -0.67
CA THR A 161 17.00 4.16 -0.83
C THR A 161 17.38 5.61 -1.04
N SER A 162 16.92 6.23 -2.13
CA SER A 162 17.14 7.65 -2.38
C SER A 162 16.37 8.52 -1.39
N GLU A 163 16.91 9.68 -1.08
CA GLU A 163 16.24 10.66 -0.21
C GLU A 163 14.89 11.10 -0.80
N GLU A 164 14.84 11.30 -2.14
CA GLU A 164 13.61 11.64 -2.85
C GLU A 164 12.51 10.58 -2.62
N SER A 165 12.85 9.29 -2.73
CA SER A 165 11.89 8.20 -2.50
C SER A 165 11.46 8.12 -1.04
N TYR A 166 12.40 8.30 -0.12
CA TYR A 166 12.13 8.29 1.31
C TYR A 166 11.16 9.41 1.72
N GLU A 167 11.46 10.65 1.32
CA GLU A 167 10.62 11.82 1.61
C GLU A 167 9.23 11.69 0.98
N ALA A 168 9.13 11.21 -0.27
CA ALA A 168 7.85 11.01 -0.94
C ALA A 168 6.95 10.02 -0.17
N VAL A 169 7.51 8.96 0.40
CA VAL A 169 6.76 7.98 1.21
C VAL A 169 6.38 8.55 2.58
N VAL A 170 7.25 9.34 3.21
CA VAL A 170 6.92 10.07 4.45
C VAL A 170 5.75 11.03 4.22
N GLU A 171 5.79 11.80 3.14
CA GLU A 171 4.69 12.71 2.77
C GLU A 171 3.40 11.95 2.46
N PHE A 172 3.48 10.85 1.73
CA PHE A 172 2.33 9.98 1.49
C PHE A 172 1.72 9.45 2.80
N ALA A 173 2.54 8.94 3.72
CA ALA A 173 2.05 8.46 5.02
C ALA A 173 1.32 9.57 5.79
N ARG A 174 1.86 10.79 5.79
CA ARG A 174 1.20 11.97 6.39
C ARG A 174 -0.11 12.32 5.67
N ALA A 175 -0.12 12.30 4.34
CA ALA A 175 -1.30 12.62 3.53
C ALA A 175 -2.46 11.66 3.78
N ILE A 176 -2.20 10.38 4.03
CA ILE A 176 -3.24 9.42 4.42
C ILE A 176 -3.61 9.49 5.91
N GLY A 177 -3.05 10.44 6.66
CA GLY A 177 -3.39 10.73 8.06
C GLY A 177 -2.60 9.92 9.08
N MET A 178 -1.44 9.39 8.70
CA MET A 178 -0.55 8.69 9.62
C MET A 178 0.46 9.63 10.26
N ILE A 179 0.88 9.29 11.48
CA ILE A 179 2.08 9.81 12.10
C ILE A 179 3.24 8.99 11.53
N ALA A 180 4.04 9.59 10.66
CA ALA A 180 5.19 8.93 10.08
C ALA A 180 6.31 8.84 11.13
N LEU A 181 6.71 7.61 11.47
CA LEU A 181 7.86 7.33 12.31
C LEU A 181 9.05 7.07 11.38
N GLU A 182 9.93 8.04 11.30
CA GLU A 182 11.08 8.04 10.41
C GLU A 182 12.23 7.26 11.06
N LEU A 183 12.52 6.08 10.54
CA LEU A 183 13.60 5.21 11.01
C LEU A 183 14.76 5.26 10.01
N LYS A 184 15.95 5.60 10.53
CA LYS A 184 17.19 5.70 9.75
C LYS A 184 18.10 4.50 10.02
#